data_b1912b68ac0648757e16f5c9e7643ccf
#
_entry.id   b1912b68ac0648757e16f5c9e7643ccf
#
_cell.length_a   1.000
_cell.length_b   1.000
_cell.length_c   1.000
_cell.angle_alpha   90.00
_cell.angle_beta   90.00
_cell.angle_gamma   90.00
#
_symmetry.space_group_name_H-M   'P 1'
#
loop_
_entity.id
_entity.type
_entity.pdbx_description
1 polymer ?
#
loop_
_entity_poly.entity_id
_entity_poly.type
_entity_poly.pdbx_seq_one_letter_code
_entity_poly.pdbx_strand_id
1 'polypeptide(L)'
;VGDCEAPCQIACPAHMNIPQMNRLIASGKMTEALEVVKRDIALPAVLGHICPAPCEGACHRKTVDEPISICLLKRITGYEGKEPEIAKVPATGKKVAVIGSGPAGLAASYYLQIKGIQVTLFDKNEKAGGLLRTSISEEILPKEILDREIEAILATGVQFKGNIDVDVEEFQKLKTDFDAVILATGVLPENKGFFGLKSTPKGIIADKDSYQTSDPKVFAVGNIIRSSRLAVRSVGQGKEVAFSVMQ
;
A
#
# COMPACT_ATOMS: atom_id res chain seq x y z
N VAL A 1 -27.52 -15.47 5.25
CA VAL A 1 -27.30 -14.33 4.39
C VAL A 1 -25.95 -14.53 3.77
N GLY A 2 -25.92 -14.78 2.47
CA GLY A 2 -24.84 -15.40 1.76
C GLY A 2 -23.50 -14.67 1.78
N ASP A 3 -22.45 -15.44 1.53
CA ASP A 3 -21.05 -15.03 1.39
C ASP A 3 -20.76 -14.23 0.08
N CYS A 4 -21.76 -13.44 -0.38
CA CYS A 4 -21.60 -12.63 -1.57
C CYS A 4 -20.91 -11.30 -1.20
N GLU A 5 -19.72 -11.09 -1.76
CA GLU A 5 -19.07 -9.78 -1.69
C GLU A 5 -19.89 -8.71 -2.39
N ALA A 6 -19.97 -7.53 -1.80
CA ALA A 6 -20.70 -6.42 -2.39
C ALA A 6 -19.98 -5.93 -3.68
N PRO A 7 -20.72 -5.50 -4.74
CA PRO A 7 -20.11 -5.03 -5.98
C PRO A 7 -19.10 -3.91 -5.79
N CYS A 8 -19.31 -3.02 -4.81
CA CYS A 8 -18.34 -1.98 -4.47
C CYS A 8 -17.05 -2.54 -3.87
N GLN A 9 -17.10 -3.64 -3.13
CA GLN A 9 -15.92 -4.33 -2.60
C GLN A 9 -15.15 -5.04 -3.72
N ILE A 10 -15.85 -5.75 -4.61
CA ILE A 10 -15.26 -6.40 -5.80
C ILE A 10 -14.58 -5.38 -6.72
N ALA A 11 -15.21 -4.20 -6.92
CA ALA A 11 -14.66 -3.14 -7.77
C ALA A 11 -13.49 -2.40 -7.13
N CYS A 12 -13.28 -2.52 -5.82
CA CYS A 12 -12.16 -1.90 -5.13
C CYS A 12 -10.87 -2.70 -5.39
N PRO A 13 -9.81 -2.10 -6.00
CA PRO A 13 -8.55 -2.82 -6.23
C PRO A 13 -7.82 -3.30 -4.96
N ALA A 14 -8.21 -2.81 -3.78
CA ALA A 14 -7.71 -3.27 -2.49
C ALA A 14 -8.71 -4.19 -1.76
N HIS A 15 -9.86 -4.50 -2.37
CA HIS A 15 -10.93 -5.35 -1.81
C HIS A 15 -11.43 -4.92 -0.43
N MET A 16 -11.45 -3.58 -0.18
CA MET A 16 -11.87 -3.01 1.10
C MET A 16 -13.30 -3.40 1.44
N ASN A 17 -13.54 -3.80 2.70
CA ASN A 17 -14.89 -4.12 3.19
C ASN A 17 -15.75 -2.85 3.39
N ILE A 18 -16.20 -2.29 2.28
CA ILE A 18 -16.99 -1.05 2.22
C ILE A 18 -18.31 -1.16 2.97
N PRO A 19 -19.10 -2.25 2.85
CA PRO A 19 -20.36 -2.37 3.58
C PRO A 19 -20.18 -2.32 5.10
N GLN A 20 -19.11 -2.93 5.63
CA GLN A 20 -18.84 -2.90 7.06
C GLN A 20 -18.40 -1.50 7.52
N MET A 21 -17.51 -0.83 6.77
CA MET A 21 -17.15 0.55 7.04
C MET A 21 -18.39 1.45 7.13
N ASN A 22 -19.27 1.40 6.13
CA ASN A 22 -20.47 2.22 6.09
C ASN A 22 -21.43 1.97 7.27
N ARG A 23 -21.62 0.70 7.66
CA ARG A 23 -22.45 0.36 8.83
C ARG A 23 -21.88 0.92 10.13
N LEU A 24 -20.57 0.87 10.31
CA LEU A 24 -19.89 1.40 11.50
C LEU A 24 -19.99 2.93 11.55
N ILE A 25 -19.78 3.62 10.42
CA ILE A 25 -19.97 5.07 10.33
C ILE A 25 -21.42 5.45 10.68
N ALA A 26 -22.40 4.77 10.10
CA ALA A 26 -23.81 5.02 10.38
C ALA A 26 -24.18 4.78 11.87
N SER A 27 -23.41 3.96 12.58
CA SER A 27 -23.56 3.70 14.01
C SER A 27 -22.71 4.61 14.89
N GLY A 28 -22.05 5.64 14.34
CA GLY A 28 -21.16 6.55 15.06
C GLY A 28 -19.83 5.94 15.53
N LYS A 29 -19.47 4.76 15.03
CA LYS A 29 -18.29 3.98 15.42
C LYS A 29 -17.12 4.26 14.49
N MET A 30 -16.57 5.48 14.57
CA MET A 30 -15.59 5.97 13.61
C MET A 30 -14.24 5.25 13.73
N THR A 31 -13.78 4.94 14.94
CA THR A 31 -12.54 4.22 15.19
C THR A 31 -12.61 2.79 14.63
N GLU A 32 -13.68 2.06 14.91
CA GLU A 32 -13.88 0.71 14.37
C GLU A 32 -14.04 0.73 12.84
N ALA A 33 -14.62 1.80 12.28
CA ALA A 33 -14.67 1.98 10.82
C ALA A 33 -13.27 2.16 10.24
N LEU A 34 -12.39 2.93 10.89
CA LEU A 34 -10.98 3.07 10.49
C LEU A 34 -10.23 1.74 10.59
N GLU A 35 -10.44 0.95 11.63
CA GLU A 35 -9.85 -0.39 11.76
C GLU A 35 -10.23 -1.28 10.56
N VAL A 36 -11.52 -1.28 10.18
CA VAL A 36 -11.97 -2.03 9.01
C VAL A 36 -11.29 -1.56 7.74
N VAL A 37 -11.16 -0.24 7.54
CA VAL A 37 -10.46 0.32 6.37
C VAL A 37 -8.99 -0.09 6.37
N LYS A 38 -8.29 0.01 7.51
CA LYS A 38 -6.86 -0.28 7.62
C LYS A 38 -6.51 -1.77 7.47
N ARG A 39 -7.46 -2.68 7.53
CA ARG A 39 -7.24 -4.09 7.15
C ARG A 39 -6.85 -4.24 5.68
N ASP A 40 -7.28 -3.30 4.82
CA ASP A 40 -7.12 -3.40 3.38
C ASP A 40 -6.41 -2.19 2.77
N ILE A 41 -6.44 -1.04 3.44
CA ILE A 41 -5.91 0.24 2.96
C ILE A 41 -5.08 0.89 4.07
N ALA A 42 -3.76 0.84 3.95
CA ALA A 42 -2.82 1.43 4.91
C ALA A 42 -2.87 2.98 4.94
N LEU A 43 -3.37 3.63 3.88
CA LEU A 43 -3.39 5.08 3.66
C LEU A 43 -4.84 5.56 3.39
N PRO A 44 -5.77 5.49 4.38
CA PRO A 44 -7.19 5.77 4.16
C PRO A 44 -7.49 7.22 3.78
N ALA A 45 -6.93 8.21 4.47
CA ALA A 45 -7.16 9.63 4.18
C ALA A 45 -6.50 10.04 2.87
N VAL A 46 -5.24 9.65 2.62
CA VAL A 46 -4.53 9.90 1.35
C VAL A 46 -5.35 9.37 0.18
N LEU A 47 -5.76 8.09 0.21
CA LEU A 47 -6.60 7.54 -0.85
C LEU A 47 -8.00 8.14 -0.89
N GLY A 48 -8.48 8.71 0.19
CA GLY A 48 -9.73 9.47 0.22
C GLY A 48 -9.67 10.76 -0.60
N HIS A 49 -8.48 11.32 -0.80
CA HIS A 49 -8.26 12.51 -1.62
C HIS A 49 -8.09 12.20 -3.12
N ILE A 50 -7.41 11.10 -3.45
CA ILE A 50 -6.88 10.87 -4.80
C ILE A 50 -7.47 9.67 -5.53
N CYS A 51 -8.29 8.84 -4.87
CA CYS A 51 -8.87 7.66 -5.51
C CYS A 51 -10.00 8.05 -6.48
N PRO A 52 -9.98 7.54 -7.73
CA PRO A 52 -11.06 7.80 -8.68
C PRO A 52 -12.35 7.03 -8.39
N ALA A 53 -12.45 6.39 -7.25
CA ALA A 53 -13.64 5.73 -6.69
C ALA A 53 -14.33 4.69 -7.62
N PRO A 54 -13.63 3.67 -8.15
CA PRO A 54 -14.29 2.65 -8.98
C PRO A 54 -15.41 1.92 -8.23
N CYS A 55 -15.34 1.86 -6.90
CA CYS A 55 -16.39 1.31 -6.04
C CYS A 55 -17.71 2.08 -6.10
N GLU A 56 -17.66 3.41 -6.26
CA GLU A 56 -18.85 4.25 -6.43
C GLU A 56 -19.51 3.97 -7.77
N GLY A 57 -18.69 3.78 -8.85
CA GLY A 57 -19.19 3.37 -10.15
C GLY A 57 -19.92 2.03 -10.14
N ALA A 58 -19.54 1.09 -9.27
CA ALA A 58 -20.16 -0.22 -9.10
C ALA A 58 -21.25 -0.25 -8.00
N CYS A 59 -21.56 0.89 -7.39
CA CYS A 59 -22.54 0.95 -6.29
C CYS A 59 -23.96 0.63 -6.78
N HIS A 60 -24.61 -0.39 -6.21
CA HIS A 60 -25.98 -0.73 -6.56
C HIS A 60 -26.99 0.37 -6.20
N ARG A 61 -26.66 1.25 -5.26
CA ARG A 61 -27.56 2.36 -4.89
C ARG A 61 -27.89 3.27 -6.08
N LYS A 62 -26.97 3.41 -7.03
CA LYS A 62 -27.18 4.21 -8.25
C LYS A 62 -28.36 3.75 -9.12
N THR A 63 -28.90 2.55 -8.89
CA THR A 63 -30.13 2.09 -9.56
C THR A 63 -31.40 2.63 -8.94
N VAL A 64 -31.30 3.24 -7.74
CA VAL A 64 -32.41 3.82 -6.99
C VAL A 64 -32.33 5.33 -6.99
N ASP A 65 -31.14 5.87 -6.67
CA ASP A 65 -30.84 7.30 -6.64
C ASP A 65 -29.36 7.54 -6.99
N GLU A 66 -28.52 8.07 -6.09
CA GLU A 66 -27.10 8.32 -6.30
C GLU A 66 -26.22 7.28 -5.59
N PRO A 67 -25.01 6.98 -6.13
CA PRO A 67 -24.07 6.11 -5.46
C PRO A 67 -23.63 6.71 -4.11
N ILE A 68 -23.32 5.87 -3.14
CA ILE A 68 -22.76 6.29 -1.87
C ILE A 68 -21.38 6.90 -2.12
N SER A 69 -21.10 8.07 -1.53
CA SER A 69 -19.79 8.76 -1.59
C SER A 69 -18.72 8.03 -0.76
N ILE A 70 -18.33 6.84 -1.21
CA ILE A 70 -17.49 5.88 -0.46
C ILE A 70 -16.11 6.47 -0.18
N CYS A 71 -15.50 7.16 -1.14
CA CYS A 71 -14.19 7.76 -0.95
C CYS A 71 -14.20 8.89 0.06
N LEU A 72 -15.28 9.68 0.09
CA LEU A 72 -15.45 10.72 1.10
C LEU A 72 -15.62 10.11 2.50
N LEU A 73 -16.46 9.09 2.65
CA LEU A 73 -16.65 8.36 3.91
C LEU A 73 -15.34 7.75 4.40
N LYS A 74 -14.58 7.07 3.52
CA LYS A 74 -13.25 6.56 3.84
C LYS A 74 -12.29 7.68 4.29
N ARG A 75 -12.31 8.84 3.63
CA ARG A 75 -11.48 10.00 4.01
C ARG A 75 -11.82 10.47 5.42
N ILE A 76 -13.11 10.57 5.74
CA ILE A 76 -13.57 10.97 7.07
C ILE A 76 -13.10 9.98 8.15
N THR A 77 -13.12 8.67 7.88
CA THR A 77 -12.59 7.70 8.85
C THR A 77 -11.10 7.94 9.14
N GLY A 78 -10.32 8.30 8.13
CA GLY A 78 -8.90 8.63 8.29
C GLY A 78 -8.66 9.97 9.01
N TYR A 79 -9.65 10.87 9.06
CA TYR A 79 -9.55 12.14 9.80
C TYR A 79 -10.00 12.02 11.25
N GLU A 80 -11.11 11.35 11.51
CA GLU A 80 -11.81 11.35 12.79
C GLU A 80 -11.60 10.07 13.59
N GLY A 81 -11.27 8.96 12.93
CA GLY A 81 -10.94 7.71 13.60
C GLY A 81 -9.62 7.82 14.34
N LYS A 82 -9.57 7.28 15.56
CA LYS A 82 -8.30 7.12 16.27
C LYS A 82 -7.50 5.98 15.64
N GLU A 83 -6.18 6.19 15.51
CA GLU A 83 -5.31 5.11 15.04
C GLU A 83 -5.53 3.85 15.91
N PRO A 84 -5.80 2.70 15.26
CA PRO A 84 -6.04 1.48 16.00
C PRO A 84 -4.79 1.07 16.77
N GLU A 85 -4.97 0.62 18.01
CA GLU A 85 -3.90 -0.03 18.74
C GLU A 85 -3.53 -1.33 18.02
N ILE A 86 -2.32 -1.35 17.48
CA ILE A 86 -1.82 -2.55 16.82
C ILE A 86 -1.46 -3.56 17.91
N ALA A 87 -2.19 -4.67 17.95
CA ALA A 87 -1.87 -5.77 18.84
C ALA A 87 -0.40 -6.17 18.63
N LYS A 88 0.38 -6.20 19.71
CA LYS A 88 1.79 -6.62 19.65
C LYS A 88 1.84 -8.08 19.23
N VAL A 89 2.14 -8.32 17.96
CA VAL A 89 2.43 -9.65 17.44
C VAL A 89 3.88 -10.00 17.79
N PRO A 90 4.18 -11.20 18.26
CA PRO A 90 5.55 -11.63 18.52
C PRO A 90 6.42 -11.46 17.27
N ALA A 91 7.65 -10.96 17.47
CA ALA A 91 8.59 -10.84 16.37
C ALA A 91 8.90 -12.23 15.79
N THR A 92 8.80 -12.35 14.47
CA THR A 92 9.08 -13.62 13.77
C THR A 92 10.57 -13.90 13.62
N GLY A 93 11.43 -12.92 13.89
CA GLY A 93 12.86 -12.94 13.61
C GLY A 93 13.22 -12.69 12.14
N LYS A 94 12.24 -12.67 11.24
CA LYS A 94 12.46 -12.39 9.81
C LYS A 94 12.63 -10.89 9.56
N LYS A 95 13.47 -10.57 8.56
CA LYS A 95 13.79 -9.20 8.14
C LYS A 95 13.49 -9.03 6.65
N VAL A 96 12.79 -7.99 6.29
CA VAL A 96 12.45 -7.66 4.89
C VAL A 96 12.94 -6.26 4.55
N ALA A 97 13.64 -6.15 3.41
CA ALA A 97 13.98 -4.87 2.81
C ALA A 97 12.90 -4.46 1.81
N VAL A 98 12.37 -3.25 1.93
CA VAL A 98 11.45 -2.66 0.95
C VAL A 98 12.15 -1.49 0.28
N ILE A 99 12.25 -1.51 -1.05
CA ILE A 99 12.93 -0.46 -1.83
C ILE A 99 11.89 0.37 -2.56
N GLY A 100 11.78 1.64 -2.15
CA GLY A 100 10.80 2.60 -2.63
C GLY A 100 9.65 2.81 -1.64
N SER A 101 9.48 4.05 -1.19
CA SER A 101 8.48 4.48 -0.20
C SER A 101 7.22 5.10 -0.82
N GLY A 102 6.88 4.71 -2.05
CA GLY A 102 5.60 5.03 -2.67
C GLY A 102 4.43 4.25 -2.05
N PRO A 103 3.20 4.38 -2.58
CA PRO A 103 2.01 3.74 -2.00
C PRO A 103 2.14 2.22 -1.84
N ALA A 104 2.80 1.52 -2.77
CA ALA A 104 3.01 0.08 -2.68
C ALA A 104 3.99 -0.29 -1.56
N GLY A 105 5.14 0.41 -1.47
CA GLY A 105 6.16 0.15 -0.46
C GLY A 105 5.68 0.50 0.96
N LEU A 106 4.98 1.62 1.12
CA LEU A 106 4.38 2.00 2.40
C LEU A 106 3.35 0.96 2.87
N ALA A 107 2.48 0.49 1.97
CA ALA A 107 1.49 -0.54 2.30
C ALA A 107 2.17 -1.88 2.64
N ALA A 108 3.14 -2.35 1.83
CA ALA A 108 3.89 -3.57 2.12
C ALA A 108 4.58 -3.48 3.48
N SER A 109 5.25 -2.36 3.77
CA SER A 109 5.92 -2.12 5.05
C SER A 109 4.97 -2.18 6.24
N TYR A 110 3.80 -1.53 6.12
CA TYR A 110 2.77 -1.56 7.15
C TYR A 110 2.30 -2.98 7.44
N TYR A 111 1.87 -3.72 6.40
CA TYR A 111 1.28 -5.05 6.60
C TYR A 111 2.30 -6.09 7.08
N LEU A 112 3.56 -6.02 6.66
CA LEU A 112 4.63 -6.87 7.19
C LEU A 112 4.92 -6.57 8.66
N GLN A 113 5.07 -5.27 9.00
CA GLN A 113 5.44 -4.85 10.35
C GLN A 113 4.38 -5.23 11.38
N ILE A 114 3.08 -5.02 11.09
CA ILE A 114 2.00 -5.41 12.01
C ILE A 114 1.84 -6.93 12.16
N LYS A 115 2.52 -7.73 11.33
CA LYS A 115 2.60 -9.18 11.41
C LYS A 115 3.91 -9.69 12.07
N GLY A 116 4.67 -8.79 12.68
CA GLY A 116 5.87 -9.14 13.45
C GLY A 116 7.13 -9.35 12.61
N ILE A 117 7.12 -8.95 11.33
CA ILE A 117 8.29 -8.97 10.46
C ILE A 117 9.00 -7.62 10.57
N GLN A 118 10.31 -7.63 10.81
CA GLN A 118 11.10 -6.41 10.88
C GLN A 118 11.30 -5.84 9.46
N VAL A 119 10.85 -4.61 9.24
CA VAL A 119 10.94 -3.96 7.94
C VAL A 119 11.91 -2.80 7.96
N THR A 120 12.81 -2.76 6.96
CA THR A 120 13.59 -1.57 6.61
C THR A 120 13.13 -1.07 5.26
N LEU A 121 12.63 0.17 5.23
CA LEU A 121 12.12 0.85 4.03
C LEU A 121 13.16 1.84 3.53
N PHE A 122 13.66 1.62 2.30
CA PHE A 122 14.67 2.45 1.65
C PHE A 122 14.03 3.37 0.60
N ASP A 123 14.48 4.59 0.50
CA ASP A 123 14.10 5.51 -0.59
C ASP A 123 15.25 6.43 -0.97
N LYS A 124 15.35 6.77 -2.25
CA LYS A 124 16.32 7.74 -2.76
C LYS A 124 16.07 9.18 -2.29
N ASN A 125 14.82 9.49 -1.93
CA ASN A 125 14.43 10.79 -1.42
C ASN A 125 14.60 10.84 0.10
N GLU A 126 14.79 12.04 0.63
CA GLU A 126 14.88 12.29 2.07
C GLU A 126 13.60 11.92 2.80
N LYS A 127 12.43 12.21 2.20
CA LYS A 127 11.11 11.96 2.80
C LYS A 127 10.35 10.88 2.04
N ALA A 128 9.71 9.99 2.78
CA ALA A 128 8.83 8.98 2.24
C ALA A 128 7.60 9.57 1.54
N GLY A 129 6.97 8.80 0.64
CA GLY A 129 5.75 9.16 -0.06
C GLY A 129 5.81 8.96 -1.58
N GLY A 130 7.00 8.91 -2.16
CA GLY A 130 7.17 8.73 -3.62
C GLY A 130 6.35 9.72 -4.43
N LEU A 131 5.65 9.25 -5.47
CA LEU A 131 4.83 10.09 -6.34
C LEU A 131 3.64 10.77 -5.62
N LEU A 132 3.20 10.28 -4.48
CA LEU A 132 2.18 10.97 -3.66
C LEU A 132 2.68 12.35 -3.21
N ARG A 133 3.99 12.45 -2.95
CA ARG A 133 4.63 13.70 -2.51
C ARG A 133 5.09 14.58 -3.68
N THR A 134 5.61 13.96 -4.74
CA THR A 134 6.30 14.68 -5.80
C THR A 134 5.43 15.03 -7.01
N SER A 135 4.31 14.33 -7.22
CA SER A 135 3.50 14.47 -8.44
C SER A 135 2.05 14.90 -8.21
N ILE A 136 1.62 14.99 -6.95
CA ILE A 136 0.27 15.44 -6.62
C ILE A 136 0.37 16.82 -5.98
N SER A 137 -0.43 17.77 -6.48
CA SER A 137 -0.47 19.12 -5.93
C SER A 137 -1.01 19.11 -4.48
N GLU A 138 -0.54 20.05 -3.68
CA GLU A 138 -0.94 20.21 -2.27
C GLU A 138 -2.42 20.59 -2.11
N GLU A 139 -3.01 21.21 -3.14
CA GLU A 139 -4.44 21.49 -3.21
C GLU A 139 -5.30 20.21 -3.26
N ILE A 140 -4.78 19.15 -3.91
CA ILE A 140 -5.47 17.86 -4.03
C ILE A 140 -5.15 16.98 -2.82
N LEU A 141 -3.87 16.88 -2.45
CA LEU A 141 -3.39 16.08 -1.33
C LEU A 141 -2.52 16.95 -0.42
N PRO A 142 -3.08 17.52 0.67
CA PRO A 142 -2.30 18.29 1.65
C PRO A 142 -1.15 17.47 2.20
N LYS A 143 0.03 18.07 2.31
CA LYS A 143 1.25 17.36 2.76
C LYS A 143 1.14 16.89 4.20
N GLU A 144 0.48 17.64 5.05
CA GLU A 144 0.25 17.26 6.45
C GLU A 144 -0.58 15.97 6.58
N ILE A 145 -1.50 15.72 5.64
CA ILE A 145 -2.28 14.47 5.61
C ILE A 145 -1.39 13.30 5.21
N LEU A 146 -0.57 13.51 4.18
CA LEU A 146 0.39 12.50 3.74
C LEU A 146 1.40 12.18 4.84
N ASP A 147 1.96 13.21 5.48
CA ASP A 147 2.96 13.05 6.53
C ASP A 147 2.36 12.32 7.74
N ARG A 148 1.17 12.69 8.19
CA ARG A 148 0.46 12.03 9.29
C ARG A 148 0.27 10.52 9.04
N GLU A 149 -0.18 10.12 7.86
CA GLU A 149 -0.39 8.70 7.57
C GLU A 149 0.93 7.94 7.39
N ILE A 150 1.97 8.58 6.86
CA ILE A 150 3.32 7.99 6.81
C ILE A 150 3.87 7.82 8.23
N GLU A 151 3.76 8.83 9.08
CA GLU A 151 4.20 8.75 10.48
C GLU A 151 3.48 7.63 11.24
N ALA A 152 2.18 7.46 11.02
CA ALA A 152 1.42 6.35 11.60
C ALA A 152 1.96 4.97 11.13
N ILE A 153 2.37 4.85 9.87
CA ILE A 153 3.02 3.63 9.36
C ILE A 153 4.39 3.43 10.02
N LEU A 154 5.22 4.47 10.10
CA LEU A 154 6.54 4.38 10.72
C LEU A 154 6.46 4.07 12.22
N ALA A 155 5.45 4.62 12.91
CA ALA A 155 5.20 4.37 14.33
C ALA A 155 4.90 2.89 14.64
N THR A 156 4.54 2.07 13.66
CA THR A 156 4.41 0.61 13.83
C THR A 156 5.75 -0.09 14.08
N GLY A 157 6.88 0.60 13.85
CA GLY A 157 8.24 0.08 14.00
C GLY A 157 9.01 -0.08 12.69
N VAL A 158 8.44 0.35 11.55
CA VAL A 158 9.13 0.38 10.26
C VAL A 158 10.34 1.31 10.32
N GLN A 159 11.53 0.81 10.00
CA GLN A 159 12.74 1.61 9.93
C GLN A 159 12.85 2.27 8.56
N PHE A 160 12.69 3.59 8.49
CA PHE A 160 12.86 4.34 7.24
C PHE A 160 14.30 4.82 7.07
N LYS A 161 14.86 4.62 5.89
CA LYS A 161 16.18 5.09 5.46
C LYS A 161 16.06 5.88 4.15
N GLY A 162 15.97 7.20 4.26
CA GLY A 162 15.96 8.11 3.13
C GLY A 162 17.37 8.41 2.60
N ASN A 163 17.44 9.10 1.45
CA ASN A 163 18.66 9.47 0.73
C ASN A 163 19.52 8.26 0.32
N ILE A 164 18.88 7.09 0.10
CA ILE A 164 19.57 5.87 -0.34
C ILE A 164 19.01 5.47 -1.71
N ASP A 165 19.77 5.78 -2.76
CA ASP A 165 19.48 5.30 -4.11
C ASP A 165 20.14 3.93 -4.28
N VAL A 166 19.37 2.88 -4.05
CA VAL A 166 19.83 1.49 -4.13
C VAL A 166 20.27 1.19 -5.56
N ASP A 167 21.55 0.95 -5.75
CA ASP A 167 22.14 0.46 -6.98
C ASP A 167 22.22 -1.07 -7.02
N VAL A 168 22.88 -1.63 -8.04
CA VAL A 168 23.00 -3.08 -8.21
C VAL A 168 23.85 -3.72 -7.11
N GLU A 169 24.89 -3.04 -6.64
CA GLU A 169 25.79 -3.56 -5.60
C GLU A 169 25.06 -3.60 -4.25
N GLU A 170 24.43 -2.47 -3.88
CA GLU A 170 23.64 -2.38 -2.64
C GLU A 170 22.46 -3.38 -2.66
N PHE A 171 21.80 -3.55 -3.81
CA PHE A 171 20.75 -4.54 -3.97
C PHE A 171 21.24 -5.97 -3.66
N GLN A 172 22.44 -6.37 -4.10
CA GLN A 172 23.01 -7.68 -3.79
C GLN A 172 23.31 -7.84 -2.30
N LYS A 173 23.76 -6.77 -1.63
CA LYS A 173 23.93 -6.77 -0.16
C LYS A 173 22.60 -6.96 0.54
N LEU A 174 21.56 -6.21 0.15
CA LEU A 174 20.24 -6.36 0.73
C LEU A 174 19.69 -7.79 0.60
N LYS A 175 19.93 -8.47 -0.53
CA LYS A 175 19.56 -9.88 -0.71
C LYS A 175 20.31 -10.82 0.24
N THR A 176 21.51 -10.46 0.70
CA THR A 176 22.30 -11.24 1.64
C THR A 176 21.85 -10.97 3.08
N ASP A 177 21.58 -9.72 3.41
CA ASP A 177 21.33 -9.26 4.78
C ASP A 177 19.86 -9.43 5.22
N PHE A 178 18.95 -9.61 4.26
CA PHE A 178 17.51 -9.75 4.49
C PHE A 178 16.99 -11.10 3.98
N ASP A 179 15.91 -11.57 4.60
CA ASP A 179 15.24 -12.82 4.19
C ASP A 179 14.49 -12.66 2.87
N ALA A 180 13.94 -11.45 2.60
CA ALA A 180 13.33 -11.10 1.33
C ALA A 180 13.53 -9.61 1.01
N VAL A 181 13.44 -9.27 -0.29
CA VAL A 181 13.51 -7.92 -0.81
C VAL A 181 12.26 -7.63 -1.65
N ILE A 182 11.58 -6.53 -1.35
CA ILE A 182 10.43 -6.06 -2.13
C ILE A 182 10.83 -4.81 -2.93
N LEU A 183 10.71 -4.89 -4.25
CA LEU A 183 10.91 -3.78 -5.16
C LEU A 183 9.60 -3.01 -5.37
N ALA A 184 9.52 -1.78 -4.88
CA ALA A 184 8.38 -0.87 -4.99
C ALA A 184 8.80 0.52 -5.51
N THR A 185 9.87 0.58 -6.32
CA THR A 185 10.56 1.81 -6.76
C THR A 185 9.76 2.68 -7.73
N GLY A 186 8.58 2.22 -8.14
CA GLY A 186 7.85 2.88 -9.22
C GLY A 186 8.44 2.56 -10.60
N VAL A 187 8.21 3.44 -11.58
CA VAL A 187 8.77 3.24 -12.93
C VAL A 187 10.26 3.51 -12.89
N LEU A 188 11.08 2.52 -13.25
CA LEU A 188 12.52 2.71 -13.39
C LEU A 188 12.84 3.39 -14.72
N PRO A 189 13.81 4.33 -14.74
CA PRO A 189 14.39 4.83 -15.97
C PRO A 189 15.02 3.68 -16.78
N GLU A 190 14.89 3.74 -18.11
CA GLU A 190 15.41 2.70 -19.01
C GLU A 190 16.92 2.40 -18.83
N ASN A 191 17.69 3.39 -18.39
CA ASN A 191 19.14 3.29 -18.18
C ASN A 191 19.56 2.66 -16.84
N LYS A 192 18.63 2.44 -15.88
CA LYS A 192 18.99 1.86 -14.57
C LYS A 192 19.00 0.33 -14.54
N GLY A 193 18.54 -0.33 -15.60
CA GLY A 193 18.36 -1.77 -15.62
C GLY A 193 17.29 -2.23 -14.59
N PHE A 194 17.07 -3.54 -14.51
CA PHE A 194 16.09 -4.12 -13.57
C PHE A 194 16.77 -5.05 -12.55
N PHE A 195 17.91 -4.60 -11.99
CA PHE A 195 18.65 -5.36 -10.97
C PHE A 195 19.06 -6.78 -11.41
N GLY A 196 19.24 -7.01 -12.72
CA GLY A 196 19.51 -8.33 -13.30
C GLY A 196 18.30 -9.29 -13.34
N LEU A 197 17.12 -8.81 -13.01
CA LEU A 197 15.88 -9.59 -13.03
C LEU A 197 15.27 -9.66 -14.43
N LYS A 198 14.52 -10.72 -14.72
CA LYS A 198 13.77 -10.84 -15.98
C LYS A 198 12.76 -9.69 -16.09
N SER A 199 12.75 -9.02 -17.25
CA SER A 199 11.91 -7.85 -17.49
C SER A 199 11.38 -7.80 -18.92
N THR A 200 10.39 -6.95 -19.12
CA THR A 200 9.84 -6.54 -20.42
C THR A 200 9.91 -5.01 -20.51
N PRO A 201 9.64 -4.42 -21.68
CA PRO A 201 9.48 -2.97 -21.77
C PRO A 201 8.43 -2.36 -20.84
N LYS A 202 7.54 -3.18 -20.27
CA LYS A 202 6.49 -2.74 -19.32
C LYS A 202 6.96 -2.73 -17.87
N GLY A 203 8.05 -3.44 -17.53
CA GLY A 203 8.58 -3.57 -16.19
C GLY A 203 9.12 -4.97 -15.87
N ILE A 204 9.44 -5.22 -14.61
CA ILE A 204 9.90 -6.52 -14.10
C ILE A 204 8.79 -7.57 -14.27
N ILE A 205 9.19 -8.77 -14.69
CA ILE A 205 8.29 -9.92 -14.71
C ILE A 205 8.19 -10.47 -13.29
N ALA A 206 6.97 -10.42 -12.74
CA ALA A 206 6.64 -11.04 -11.47
C ALA A 206 5.42 -11.96 -11.66
N ASP A 207 5.33 -12.97 -10.84
CA ASP A 207 4.15 -13.83 -10.78
C ASP A 207 2.92 -12.99 -10.37
N LYS A 208 1.77 -13.26 -10.97
CA LYS A 208 0.58 -12.42 -10.82
C LYS A 208 -0.10 -12.56 -9.45
N ASP A 209 0.10 -13.68 -8.77
CA ASP A 209 -0.56 -14.02 -7.51
C ASP A 209 0.38 -13.82 -6.32
N SER A 210 1.65 -14.23 -6.45
CA SER A 210 2.66 -14.11 -5.39
C SER A 210 3.54 -12.86 -5.47
N TYR A 211 3.58 -12.18 -6.62
CA TYR A 211 4.50 -11.06 -6.89
C TYR A 211 5.99 -11.43 -6.89
N GLN A 212 6.32 -12.73 -6.81
CA GLN A 212 7.69 -13.21 -6.84
C GLN A 212 8.30 -13.02 -8.23
N THR A 213 9.56 -12.62 -8.28
CA THR A 213 10.30 -12.40 -9.52
C THR A 213 11.02 -13.68 -9.98
N SER A 214 11.95 -13.55 -10.94
CA SER A 214 12.84 -14.66 -11.31
C SER A 214 13.84 -15.04 -10.22
N ASP A 215 14.00 -14.23 -9.19
CA ASP A 215 14.78 -14.52 -7.98
C ASP A 215 13.83 -14.84 -6.83
N PRO A 216 13.95 -16.03 -6.19
CA PRO A 216 12.99 -16.47 -5.16
C PRO A 216 12.96 -15.61 -3.91
N LYS A 217 14.00 -14.82 -3.63
CA LYS A 217 14.05 -13.87 -2.52
C LYS A 217 13.49 -12.48 -2.87
N VAL A 218 13.17 -12.24 -4.14
CA VAL A 218 12.81 -10.90 -4.63
C VAL A 218 11.40 -10.86 -5.14
N PHE A 219 10.66 -9.91 -4.63
CA PHE A 219 9.28 -9.60 -5.01
C PHE A 219 9.22 -8.22 -5.65
N ALA A 220 8.25 -8.00 -6.53
CA ALA A 220 8.07 -6.69 -7.16
C ALA A 220 6.59 -6.30 -7.18
N VAL A 221 6.29 -5.03 -6.84
CA VAL A 221 4.91 -4.51 -6.76
C VAL A 221 4.82 -3.06 -7.25
N GLY A 222 3.63 -2.66 -7.63
CA GLY A 222 3.37 -1.31 -8.11
C GLY A 222 3.86 -1.06 -9.53
N ASN A 223 4.25 0.18 -9.81
CA ASN A 223 4.56 0.60 -11.17
C ASN A 223 5.84 0.01 -11.76
N ILE A 224 6.67 -0.64 -10.96
CA ILE A 224 7.86 -1.37 -11.44
C ILE A 224 7.49 -2.61 -12.26
N ILE A 225 6.31 -3.22 -11.99
CA ILE A 225 5.79 -4.35 -12.78
C ILE A 225 5.06 -3.83 -14.01
N ARG A 226 4.18 -2.86 -13.79
CA ARG A 226 3.34 -2.27 -14.83
C ARG A 226 2.86 -0.90 -14.39
N SER A 227 3.12 0.11 -15.20
CA SER A 227 2.66 1.47 -14.94
C SER A 227 1.13 1.52 -14.75
N SER A 228 0.69 2.16 -13.68
CA SER A 228 -0.72 2.40 -13.35
C SER A 228 -0.87 3.77 -12.71
N ARG A 229 -1.95 4.47 -13.05
CA ARG A 229 -2.30 5.74 -12.42
C ARG A 229 -3.14 5.57 -11.14
N LEU A 230 -3.43 4.32 -10.75
CA LEU A 230 -4.30 4.02 -9.62
C LEU A 230 -3.46 3.71 -8.36
N ALA A 231 -3.30 4.69 -7.48
CA ALA A 231 -2.60 4.52 -6.21
C ALA A 231 -3.24 3.42 -5.33
N VAL A 232 -4.56 3.28 -5.36
CA VAL A 232 -5.28 2.22 -4.63
C VAL A 232 -4.88 0.81 -5.08
N ARG A 233 -4.55 0.61 -6.37
CA ARG A 233 -4.01 -0.67 -6.86
C ARG A 233 -2.64 -0.95 -6.26
N SER A 234 -1.77 0.05 -6.22
CA SER A 234 -0.44 -0.09 -5.62
C SER A 234 -0.52 -0.42 -4.13
N VAL A 235 -1.47 0.19 -3.40
CA VAL A 235 -1.72 -0.13 -1.98
C VAL A 235 -2.22 -1.57 -1.83
N GLY A 236 -3.17 -2.02 -2.67
CA GLY A 236 -3.65 -3.40 -2.68
C GLY A 236 -2.52 -4.41 -2.93
N GLN A 237 -1.70 -4.17 -3.96
CA GLN A 237 -0.53 -5.01 -4.25
C GLN A 237 0.48 -5.03 -3.11
N GLY A 238 0.69 -3.89 -2.42
CA GLY A 238 1.54 -3.84 -1.22
C GLY A 238 1.02 -4.72 -0.09
N LYS A 239 -0.30 -4.77 0.10
CA LYS A 239 -0.93 -5.71 1.03
C LYS A 239 -0.71 -7.17 0.60
N GLU A 240 -1.01 -7.47 -0.65
CA GLU A 240 -0.95 -8.84 -1.20
C GLU A 240 0.48 -9.40 -1.16
N VAL A 241 1.49 -8.62 -1.56
CA VAL A 241 2.90 -9.07 -1.48
C VAL A 241 3.35 -9.30 -0.03
N ALA A 242 2.86 -8.52 0.92
CA ALA A 242 3.17 -8.76 2.32
C ALA A 242 2.68 -10.15 2.77
N PHE A 243 1.50 -10.57 2.35
CA PHE A 243 1.01 -11.93 2.62
C PHE A 243 1.80 -13.00 1.88
N SER A 244 2.23 -12.76 0.64
CA SER A 244 3.05 -13.70 -0.13
C SER A 244 4.42 -13.94 0.51
N VAL A 245 5.08 -12.89 1.00
CA VAL A 245 6.38 -12.99 1.70
C VAL A 245 6.29 -13.77 3.02
N MET A 246 5.10 -13.84 3.62
CA MET A 246 4.89 -14.57 4.88
C MET A 246 4.67 -16.08 4.70
N GLN A 247 4.42 -16.54 3.49
CA GLN A 247 4.24 -17.97 3.15
C GLN A 247 5.60 -18.64 2.95
#